data_c19e6d8c5ce266c445a085031c0a925f
#
_entry.id   c19e6d8c5ce266c445a085031c0a925f
#
_cell.length_a   1.000
_cell.length_b   1.000
_cell.length_c   1.000
_cell.angle_alpha   90.00
_cell.angle_beta   90.00
_cell.angle_gamma   90.00
#
_symmetry.space_group_name_H-M   'P 1'
#
loop_
_entity.id
_entity.type
_entity.pdbx_description
1 polymer ?
#
loop_
_entity_poly.entity_id
_entity_poly.type
_entity_poly.pdbx_seq_one_letter_code
_entity_poly.pdbx_strand_id
1 'polypeptide(L)'
;KATAIAFHNEGADVIATDLNDKTLADLNKEYPNIKVNTLDSTDNNAILEFVKTLDKVDVLFNAVGFVHHGTILDCEEKDWDFSFDVNIKSMYFMCKAILPLMVKQNGGSIINISSIASSLKGLPNRFVYGASKAAIIGLTKSIASDFVKQNIRCNSIAPGTVFSPSWQDRVNQSPDPVQAKKDFIARQPMGRLGTAEEIAAMAIYLAGDESTFTTGNTFSVDGGMTI
;
A
#
# COMPACT_ATOMS: atom_id res chain seq x y z
N LYS A 1 -0.61 6.38 7.83
CA LYS A 1 -1.25 7.34 8.77
C LYS A 1 -2.57 7.86 8.18
N ALA A 2 -2.57 8.59 7.04
CA ALA A 2 -3.78 9.21 6.48
C ALA A 2 -4.96 8.22 6.32
N THR A 3 -4.72 7.03 5.76
CA THR A 3 -5.77 6.01 5.61
C THR A 3 -6.32 5.50 6.93
N ALA A 4 -5.48 5.31 7.96
CA ALA A 4 -5.95 4.91 9.29
C ALA A 4 -6.84 5.98 9.93
N ILE A 5 -6.47 7.24 9.77
CA ILE A 5 -7.29 8.38 10.22
C ILE A 5 -8.60 8.46 9.43
N ALA A 6 -8.55 8.28 8.12
CA ALA A 6 -9.75 8.30 7.28
C ALA A 6 -10.73 7.19 7.68
N PHE A 7 -10.28 5.95 7.86
CA PHE A 7 -11.13 4.86 8.35
C PHE A 7 -11.71 5.13 9.74
N HIS A 8 -10.90 5.68 10.66
CA HIS A 8 -11.37 6.07 11.99
C HIS A 8 -12.49 7.12 11.92
N ASN A 9 -12.36 8.12 11.05
CA ASN A 9 -13.36 9.17 10.85
C ASN A 9 -14.67 8.64 10.25
N GLU A 10 -14.61 7.55 9.49
CA GLU A 10 -15.80 6.82 8.99
C GLU A 10 -16.38 5.84 10.04
N GLY A 11 -15.85 5.85 11.28
CA GLY A 11 -16.37 5.05 12.40
C GLY A 11 -15.84 3.62 12.46
N ALA A 12 -14.79 3.28 11.74
CA ALA A 12 -14.19 1.96 11.80
C ALA A 12 -13.34 1.77 13.08
N ASP A 13 -13.34 0.55 13.60
CA ASP A 13 -12.36 0.09 14.59
C ASP A 13 -11.03 -0.18 13.90
N VAL A 14 -10.08 0.73 14.04
CA VAL A 14 -8.80 0.68 13.33
C VAL A 14 -7.68 0.12 14.19
N ILE A 15 -6.92 -0.82 13.63
CA ILE A 15 -5.62 -1.26 14.13
C ILE A 15 -4.57 -0.85 13.11
N ALA A 16 -3.70 0.09 13.48
CA ALA A 16 -2.58 0.52 12.65
C ALA A 16 -1.31 -0.22 13.04
N THR A 17 -0.62 -0.78 12.06
CA THR A 17 0.65 -1.48 12.26
C THR A 17 1.78 -0.77 11.52
N ASP A 18 2.95 -0.73 12.11
CA ASP A 18 4.19 -0.20 11.52
C ASP A 18 5.39 -0.84 12.23
N LEU A 19 6.55 -0.80 11.59
CA LEU A 19 7.81 -1.19 12.24
C LEU A 19 8.33 -0.09 13.19
N ASN A 20 7.88 1.17 13.00
CA ASN A 20 8.35 2.34 13.71
C ASN A 20 7.43 2.70 14.89
N ASP A 21 7.84 2.31 16.10
CA ASP A 21 7.12 2.57 17.35
C ASP A 21 6.81 4.04 17.59
N LYS A 22 7.72 4.94 17.20
CA LYS A 22 7.53 6.38 17.40
C LYS A 22 6.37 6.91 16.57
N THR A 23 6.29 6.51 15.29
CA THR A 23 5.19 6.94 14.41
C THR A 23 3.85 6.39 14.88
N LEU A 24 3.83 5.18 15.45
CA LEU A 24 2.65 4.57 16.06
C LEU A 24 2.23 5.31 17.34
N ALA A 25 3.18 5.61 18.21
CA ALA A 25 2.93 6.36 19.44
C ALA A 25 2.39 7.77 19.14
N ASP A 26 2.95 8.47 18.16
CA ASP A 26 2.47 9.78 17.71
C ASP A 26 1.04 9.69 17.13
N LEU A 27 0.73 8.64 16.38
CA LEU A 27 -0.63 8.41 15.86
C LEU A 27 -1.62 8.15 16.99
N ASN A 28 -1.30 7.26 17.93
CA ASN A 28 -2.18 6.92 19.05
C ASN A 28 -2.38 8.10 20.02
N LYS A 29 -1.36 8.94 20.19
CA LYS A 29 -1.48 10.18 20.98
C LYS A 29 -2.47 11.17 20.36
N GLU A 30 -2.45 11.31 19.03
CA GLU A 30 -3.34 12.20 18.28
C GLU A 30 -4.77 11.61 18.15
N TYR A 31 -4.87 10.28 18.00
CA TYR A 31 -6.11 9.51 17.84
C TYR A 31 -6.14 8.32 18.80
N PRO A 32 -6.49 8.50 20.07
CA PRO A 32 -6.41 7.44 21.08
C PRO A 32 -7.28 6.21 20.81
N ASN A 33 -8.30 6.35 19.98
CA ASN A 33 -9.19 5.25 19.59
C ASN A 33 -8.61 4.38 18.45
N ILE A 34 -7.56 4.82 17.78
CA ILE A 34 -6.83 3.98 16.82
C ILE A 34 -5.87 3.10 17.62
N LYS A 35 -6.14 1.81 17.63
CA LYS A 35 -5.21 0.81 18.21
C LYS A 35 -3.93 0.76 17.37
N VAL A 36 -2.80 0.60 18.02
CA VAL A 36 -1.50 0.50 17.35
C VAL A 36 -0.78 -0.77 17.77
N ASN A 37 -0.04 -1.37 16.82
CA ASN A 37 0.79 -2.54 17.12
C ASN A 37 2.06 -2.51 16.27
N THR A 38 3.21 -2.65 16.91
CA THR A 38 4.50 -2.79 16.21
C THR A 38 4.54 -4.12 15.52
N LEU A 39 4.76 -4.10 14.21
CA LEU A 39 4.76 -5.31 13.40
C LEU A 39 5.75 -5.18 12.23
N ASP A 40 6.72 -6.09 12.17
CA ASP A 40 7.51 -6.31 10.98
C ASP A 40 6.72 -7.19 10.01
N SER A 41 6.23 -6.59 8.93
CA SER A 41 5.46 -7.31 7.90
C SER A 41 6.33 -8.26 7.05
N THR A 42 7.64 -8.30 7.24
CA THR A 42 8.53 -9.28 6.62
C THR A 42 8.75 -10.51 7.52
N ASP A 43 8.35 -10.45 8.79
CA ASP A 43 8.37 -11.57 9.73
C ASP A 43 7.03 -12.29 9.76
N ASN A 44 6.97 -13.44 9.07
CA ASN A 44 5.75 -14.26 9.02
C ASN A 44 5.31 -14.77 10.40
N ASN A 45 6.24 -15.05 11.32
CA ASN A 45 5.89 -15.54 12.66
C ASN A 45 5.25 -14.42 13.48
N ALA A 46 5.81 -13.21 13.44
CA ALA A 46 5.23 -12.04 14.10
C ALA A 46 3.80 -11.75 13.56
N ILE A 47 3.58 -11.86 12.24
CA ILE A 47 2.26 -11.72 11.64
C ILE A 47 1.29 -12.76 12.18
N LEU A 48 1.68 -14.03 12.22
CA LEU A 48 0.81 -15.12 12.70
C LEU A 48 0.44 -14.92 14.18
N GLU A 49 1.37 -14.51 15.04
CA GLU A 49 1.06 -14.19 16.43
C GLU A 49 0.13 -12.97 16.55
N PHE A 50 0.37 -11.93 15.78
CA PHE A 50 -0.53 -10.77 15.72
C PHE A 50 -1.94 -11.16 15.30
N VAL A 51 -2.09 -11.95 14.25
CA VAL A 51 -3.42 -12.34 13.72
C VAL A 51 -4.20 -13.21 14.73
N LYS A 52 -3.55 -13.98 15.59
CA LYS A 52 -4.23 -14.72 16.68
C LYS A 52 -4.96 -13.80 17.69
N THR A 53 -4.58 -12.54 17.77
CA THR A 53 -5.24 -11.56 18.63
C THR A 53 -6.50 -10.94 18.03
N LEU A 54 -6.80 -11.27 16.77
CA LEU A 54 -7.91 -10.71 16.00
C LEU A 54 -9.07 -11.70 15.91
N ASP A 55 -10.27 -11.28 16.29
CA ASP A 55 -11.48 -12.07 16.13
C ASP A 55 -12.08 -11.94 14.73
N LYS A 56 -11.96 -10.75 14.13
CA LYS A 56 -12.58 -10.36 12.85
C LYS A 56 -11.74 -9.33 12.12
N VAL A 57 -11.75 -9.38 10.79
CA VAL A 57 -11.14 -8.36 9.94
C VAL A 57 -12.05 -8.12 8.73
N ASP A 58 -12.69 -6.95 8.67
CA ASP A 58 -13.54 -6.57 7.54
C ASP A 58 -12.72 -5.97 6.38
N VAL A 59 -11.65 -5.23 6.72
CA VAL A 59 -10.79 -4.57 5.73
C VAL A 59 -9.32 -4.81 6.07
N LEU A 60 -8.55 -5.25 5.08
CA LEU A 60 -7.09 -5.30 5.13
C LEU A 60 -6.52 -4.28 4.15
N PHE A 61 -5.81 -3.27 4.66
CA PHE A 61 -5.11 -2.26 3.86
C PHE A 61 -3.60 -2.46 3.93
N ASN A 62 -3.01 -2.96 2.85
CA ASN A 62 -1.58 -3.24 2.73
C ASN A 62 -0.84 -2.07 2.07
N ALA A 63 -0.02 -1.34 2.84
CA ALA A 63 0.71 -0.16 2.37
C ALA A 63 2.23 -0.19 2.62
N VAL A 64 2.76 -1.28 3.15
CA VAL A 64 4.20 -1.45 3.32
C VAL A 64 4.89 -1.43 1.96
N GLY A 65 6.03 -0.76 1.88
CA GLY A 65 6.78 -0.72 0.63
C GLY A 65 8.06 0.11 0.71
N PHE A 66 8.99 -0.25 -0.16
CA PHE A 66 10.30 0.38 -0.33
C PHE A 66 10.51 0.74 -1.80
N VAL A 67 11.11 1.90 -2.07
CA VAL A 67 11.40 2.38 -3.43
C VAL A 67 12.90 2.28 -3.68
N HIS A 68 13.32 1.22 -4.38
CA HIS A 68 14.67 1.14 -4.91
C HIS A 68 14.85 2.11 -6.10
N HIS A 69 16.03 2.72 -6.18
CA HIS A 69 16.40 3.63 -7.26
C HIS A 69 17.59 3.07 -8.04
N GLY A 70 17.39 2.75 -9.30
CA GLY A 70 18.43 2.22 -10.19
C GLY A 70 17.85 1.53 -11.41
N THR A 71 18.71 1.32 -12.40
CA THR A 71 18.45 0.51 -13.59
C THR A 71 18.67 -0.97 -13.27
N ILE A 72 18.47 -1.86 -14.23
CA ILE A 72 18.79 -3.29 -14.08
C ILE A 72 20.29 -3.53 -13.85
N LEU A 73 21.14 -2.64 -14.37
CA LEU A 73 22.60 -2.76 -14.22
C LEU A 73 23.09 -2.28 -12.84
N ASP A 74 22.30 -1.47 -12.14
CA ASP A 74 22.62 -0.94 -10.81
C ASP A 74 22.02 -1.81 -9.69
N CYS A 75 21.12 -2.76 -10.02
CA CYS A 75 20.40 -3.58 -9.07
C CYS A 75 21.19 -4.84 -8.74
N GLU A 76 21.75 -4.91 -7.53
CA GLU A 76 22.38 -6.12 -7.02
C GLU A 76 21.31 -7.14 -6.56
N GLU A 77 21.70 -8.42 -6.44
CA GLU A 77 20.80 -9.48 -5.97
C GLU A 77 20.18 -9.16 -4.61
N LYS A 78 20.95 -8.62 -3.67
CA LYS A 78 20.46 -8.18 -2.35
C LYS A 78 19.38 -7.10 -2.44
N ASP A 79 19.46 -6.19 -3.43
CA ASP A 79 18.47 -5.10 -3.64
C ASP A 79 17.17 -5.67 -4.23
N TRP A 80 17.31 -6.67 -5.11
CA TRP A 80 16.20 -7.42 -5.65
C TRP A 80 15.46 -8.17 -4.53
N ASP A 81 16.18 -8.99 -3.76
CA ASP A 81 15.61 -9.79 -2.67
C ASP A 81 14.93 -8.91 -1.64
N PHE A 82 15.60 -7.86 -1.16
CA PHE A 82 15.03 -6.92 -0.21
C PHE A 82 13.78 -6.22 -0.75
N SER A 83 13.79 -5.79 -2.01
CA SER A 83 12.64 -5.12 -2.62
C SER A 83 11.43 -6.06 -2.74
N PHE A 84 11.65 -7.32 -3.11
CA PHE A 84 10.59 -8.33 -3.18
C PHE A 84 10.11 -8.75 -1.80
N ASP A 85 10.99 -8.92 -0.83
CA ASP A 85 10.61 -9.22 0.55
C ASP A 85 9.73 -8.13 1.15
N VAL A 86 10.12 -6.86 1.01
CA VAL A 86 9.37 -5.74 1.57
C VAL A 86 8.10 -5.44 0.78
N ASN A 87 8.14 -5.41 -0.56
CA ASN A 87 7.02 -4.92 -1.36
C ASN A 87 5.94 -5.97 -1.65
N ILE A 88 6.31 -7.24 -1.78
CA ILE A 88 5.38 -8.29 -2.21
C ILE A 88 5.24 -9.44 -1.21
N LYS A 89 6.34 -9.94 -0.65
CA LYS A 89 6.30 -11.08 0.27
C LYS A 89 5.62 -10.70 1.59
N SER A 90 5.87 -9.48 2.12
CA SER A 90 5.15 -8.93 3.27
C SER A 90 3.64 -8.93 3.05
N MET A 91 3.21 -8.48 1.88
CA MET A 91 1.81 -8.43 1.47
C MET A 91 1.20 -9.83 1.32
N TYR A 92 1.96 -10.76 0.74
CA TYR A 92 1.57 -12.17 0.67
C TYR A 92 1.36 -12.77 2.07
N PHE A 93 2.28 -12.54 3.02
CA PHE A 93 2.15 -13.03 4.39
C PHE A 93 0.90 -12.47 5.09
N MET A 94 0.67 -11.16 5.00
CA MET A 94 -0.51 -10.52 5.58
C MET A 94 -1.81 -11.06 4.97
N CYS A 95 -1.89 -11.13 3.64
CA CYS A 95 -3.07 -11.68 2.98
C CYS A 95 -3.31 -13.14 3.38
N LYS A 96 -2.27 -13.97 3.38
CA LYS A 96 -2.37 -15.41 3.75
C LYS A 96 -2.83 -15.60 5.20
N ALA A 97 -2.40 -14.75 6.12
CA ALA A 97 -2.76 -14.83 7.52
C ALA A 97 -4.19 -14.34 7.81
N ILE A 98 -4.65 -13.29 7.09
CA ILE A 98 -5.96 -12.66 7.31
C ILE A 98 -7.09 -13.36 6.53
N LEU A 99 -6.82 -13.88 5.34
CA LEU A 99 -7.84 -14.54 4.50
C LEU A 99 -8.68 -15.61 5.23
N PRO A 100 -8.11 -16.48 6.11
CA PRO A 100 -8.92 -17.46 6.85
C PRO A 100 -10.00 -16.81 7.74
N LEU A 101 -9.74 -15.64 8.33
CA LEU A 101 -10.73 -14.89 9.10
C LEU A 101 -11.84 -14.36 8.17
N MET A 102 -11.48 -13.78 7.05
CA MET A 102 -12.43 -13.28 6.05
C MET A 102 -13.29 -14.41 5.45
N VAL A 103 -12.72 -15.58 5.17
CA VAL A 103 -13.45 -16.76 4.71
C VAL A 103 -14.43 -17.23 5.77
N LYS A 104 -14.03 -17.32 7.04
CA LYS A 104 -14.89 -17.73 8.15
C LYS A 104 -16.09 -16.80 8.34
N GLN A 105 -15.91 -15.50 8.15
CA GLN A 105 -16.98 -14.48 8.26
C GLN A 105 -17.77 -14.30 6.95
N ASN A 106 -17.37 -14.97 5.86
CA ASN A 106 -17.98 -14.90 4.53
C ASN A 106 -18.01 -13.47 3.98
N GLY A 107 -16.90 -12.77 4.05
CA GLY A 107 -16.79 -11.42 3.51
C GLY A 107 -15.53 -10.68 3.93
N GLY A 108 -15.16 -9.67 3.16
CA GLY A 108 -14.05 -8.80 3.45
C GLY A 108 -13.58 -8.00 2.23
N SER A 109 -12.77 -6.97 2.48
CA SER A 109 -12.12 -6.17 1.44
C SER A 109 -10.62 -6.09 1.67
N ILE A 110 -9.85 -6.52 0.68
CA ILE A 110 -8.38 -6.39 0.66
C ILE A 110 -8.00 -5.27 -0.31
N ILE A 111 -7.20 -4.33 0.17
CA ILE A 111 -6.76 -3.17 -0.59
C ILE A 111 -5.23 -3.13 -0.56
N ASN A 112 -4.60 -3.31 -1.71
CA ASN A 112 -3.16 -3.39 -1.85
C ASN A 112 -2.60 -2.12 -2.51
N ILE A 113 -1.57 -1.51 -1.93
CA ILE A 113 -0.90 -0.37 -2.55
C ILE A 113 0.17 -0.84 -3.54
N SER A 114 -0.19 -0.75 -4.83
CA SER A 114 0.73 -0.91 -5.96
C SER A 114 1.43 0.43 -6.28
N SER A 115 1.61 0.74 -7.53
CA SER A 115 2.14 2.01 -8.05
C SER A 115 1.81 2.12 -9.54
N ILE A 116 1.77 3.33 -10.07
CA ILE A 116 1.77 3.50 -11.54
C ILE A 116 3.10 3.00 -12.13
N ALA A 117 4.21 3.09 -11.39
CA ALA A 117 5.47 2.44 -11.74
C ALA A 117 5.35 0.93 -11.51
N SER A 118 4.73 0.24 -12.46
CA SER A 118 4.39 -1.19 -12.41
C SER A 118 4.15 -1.70 -13.84
N SER A 119 3.22 -2.64 -14.02
CA SER A 119 2.72 -3.03 -15.35
C SER A 119 1.88 -1.92 -16.03
N LEU A 120 1.56 -0.84 -15.33
CA LEU A 120 0.81 0.30 -15.89
C LEU A 120 1.72 1.26 -16.65
N LYS A 121 2.91 1.56 -16.12
CA LYS A 121 3.89 2.47 -16.75
C LYS A 121 5.31 2.14 -16.30
N GLY A 122 6.24 2.04 -17.24
CA GLY A 122 7.66 2.02 -16.94
C GLY A 122 8.17 3.42 -16.56
N LEU A 123 8.96 3.50 -15.50
CA LEU A 123 9.64 4.75 -15.11
C LEU A 123 11.15 4.54 -15.07
N PRO A 124 11.95 5.51 -15.53
CA PRO A 124 13.41 5.45 -15.42
C PRO A 124 13.86 5.24 -13.97
N ASN A 125 14.91 4.44 -13.79
CA ASN A 125 15.51 4.14 -12.48
C ASN A 125 14.52 3.55 -11.46
N ARG A 126 13.59 2.70 -11.94
CA ARG A 126 12.60 2.00 -11.10
C ARG A 126 12.52 0.52 -11.45
N PHE A 127 13.64 -0.09 -11.85
CA PHE A 127 13.66 -1.46 -12.34
C PHE A 127 13.01 -2.45 -11.37
N VAL A 128 13.65 -2.74 -10.23
CA VAL A 128 13.13 -3.73 -9.28
C VAL A 128 11.87 -3.25 -8.55
N TYR A 129 11.77 -1.94 -8.29
CA TYR A 129 10.55 -1.36 -7.72
C TYR A 129 9.35 -1.59 -8.63
N GLY A 130 9.47 -1.27 -9.92
CA GLY A 130 8.40 -1.48 -10.90
C GLY A 130 8.00 -2.95 -11.02
N ALA A 131 8.98 -3.86 -11.07
CA ALA A 131 8.75 -5.29 -11.09
C ALA A 131 7.98 -5.78 -9.85
N SER A 132 8.40 -5.38 -8.65
CA SER A 132 7.72 -5.76 -7.40
C SER A 132 6.30 -5.18 -7.32
N LYS A 133 6.07 -3.94 -7.79
CA LYS A 133 4.74 -3.32 -7.80
C LYS A 133 3.82 -3.91 -8.88
N ALA A 134 4.36 -4.42 -9.98
CA ALA A 134 3.60 -5.19 -10.96
C ALA A 134 3.14 -6.55 -10.39
N ALA A 135 3.97 -7.20 -9.58
CA ALA A 135 3.62 -8.46 -8.90
C ALA A 135 2.42 -8.28 -7.96
N ILE A 136 2.27 -7.10 -7.31
CA ILE A 136 1.10 -6.79 -6.47
C ILE A 136 -0.20 -6.80 -7.29
N ILE A 137 -0.18 -6.30 -8.52
CA ILE A 137 -1.34 -6.31 -9.42
C ILE A 137 -1.75 -7.76 -9.74
N GLY A 138 -0.78 -8.63 -10.01
CA GLY A 138 -1.01 -10.06 -10.23
C GLY A 138 -1.59 -10.75 -8.99
N LEU A 139 -0.97 -10.55 -7.81
CA LEU A 139 -1.43 -11.08 -6.53
C LEU A 139 -2.87 -10.64 -6.23
N THR A 140 -3.20 -9.37 -6.45
CA THR A 140 -4.54 -8.81 -6.25
C THR A 140 -5.59 -9.53 -7.10
N LYS A 141 -5.31 -9.73 -8.38
CA LYS A 141 -6.23 -10.42 -9.31
C LYS A 141 -6.43 -11.89 -8.93
N SER A 142 -5.35 -12.56 -8.53
CA SER A 142 -5.42 -13.98 -8.13
C SER A 142 -6.27 -14.15 -6.88
N ILE A 143 -6.04 -13.35 -5.83
CA ILE A 143 -6.87 -13.38 -4.62
C ILE A 143 -8.34 -13.07 -4.94
N ALA A 144 -8.61 -12.06 -5.75
CA ALA A 144 -9.97 -11.71 -6.17
C ALA A 144 -10.66 -12.88 -6.86
N SER A 145 -9.98 -13.54 -7.81
CA SER A 145 -10.51 -14.70 -8.55
C SER A 145 -10.81 -15.89 -7.63
N ASP A 146 -9.90 -16.18 -6.70
CA ASP A 146 -10.00 -17.35 -5.84
C ASP A 146 -11.11 -17.22 -4.79
N PHE A 147 -11.35 -16.00 -4.26
CA PHE A 147 -12.19 -15.76 -3.09
C PHE A 147 -13.47 -14.95 -3.34
N VAL A 148 -13.79 -14.61 -4.60
CA VAL A 148 -15.02 -13.84 -4.92
C VAL A 148 -16.30 -14.55 -4.49
N LYS A 149 -16.34 -15.88 -4.50
CA LYS A 149 -17.50 -16.67 -4.08
C LYS A 149 -17.72 -16.66 -2.56
N GLN A 150 -16.73 -16.25 -1.79
CA GLN A 150 -16.81 -16.02 -0.35
C GLN A 150 -17.07 -14.55 0.02
N ASN A 151 -17.56 -13.76 -0.95
CA ASN A 151 -17.81 -12.32 -0.80
C ASN A 151 -16.57 -11.52 -0.38
N ILE A 152 -15.36 -12.01 -0.72
CA ILE A 152 -14.10 -11.29 -0.46
C ILE A 152 -13.70 -10.57 -1.73
N ARG A 153 -13.55 -9.25 -1.62
CA ARG A 153 -13.05 -8.38 -2.69
C ARG A 153 -11.56 -8.12 -2.48
N CYS A 154 -10.82 -8.07 -3.56
CA CYS A 154 -9.41 -7.69 -3.52
C CYS A 154 -9.11 -6.72 -4.66
N ASN A 155 -8.67 -5.52 -4.32
CA ASN A 155 -8.36 -4.47 -5.30
C ASN A 155 -7.00 -3.84 -4.99
N SER A 156 -6.41 -3.17 -5.95
CA SER A 156 -5.20 -2.38 -5.72
C SER A 156 -5.39 -0.92 -6.10
N ILE A 157 -4.67 -0.05 -5.39
CA ILE A 157 -4.54 1.36 -5.72
C ILE A 157 -3.14 1.54 -6.29
N ALA A 158 -3.02 2.25 -7.40
CA ALA A 158 -1.76 2.61 -8.04
C ALA A 158 -1.54 4.13 -7.99
N PRO A 159 -0.90 4.65 -6.93
CA PRO A 159 -0.62 6.07 -6.82
C PRO A 159 0.39 6.56 -7.86
N GLY A 160 0.22 7.80 -8.30
CA GLY A 160 1.28 8.61 -8.89
C GLY A 160 2.28 9.08 -7.84
N THR A 161 2.88 10.25 -8.05
CA THR A 161 3.75 10.84 -7.03
C THR A 161 2.92 11.52 -5.95
N VAL A 162 2.99 10.98 -4.73
CA VAL A 162 2.29 11.50 -3.54
C VAL A 162 3.29 12.22 -2.63
N PHE A 163 2.89 13.39 -2.11
CA PHE A 163 3.65 14.08 -1.08
C PHE A 163 3.70 13.23 0.20
N SER A 164 4.90 12.91 0.65
CA SER A 164 5.13 12.09 1.84
C SER A 164 6.51 12.40 2.44
N PRO A 165 6.78 12.06 3.71
CA PRO A 165 8.10 12.20 4.29
C PRO A 165 9.19 11.52 3.44
N SER A 166 8.98 10.29 3.00
CA SER A 166 9.95 9.56 2.18
C SER A 166 10.16 10.18 0.79
N TRP A 167 9.15 10.87 0.23
CA TRP A 167 9.32 11.66 -0.99
C TRP A 167 10.19 12.91 -0.70
N GLN A 168 9.91 13.61 0.40
CA GLN A 168 10.67 14.80 0.79
C GLN A 168 12.14 14.45 1.05
N ASP A 169 12.41 13.31 1.70
CA ASP A 169 13.78 12.83 1.93
C ASP A 169 14.51 12.56 0.60
N ARG A 170 13.86 11.93 -0.37
CA ARG A 170 14.44 11.71 -1.70
C ARG A 170 14.71 13.00 -2.45
N VAL A 171 13.85 13.99 -2.32
CA VAL A 171 14.09 15.33 -2.89
C VAL A 171 15.28 15.98 -2.21
N ASN A 172 15.36 15.96 -0.89
CA ASN A 172 16.44 16.59 -0.11
C ASN A 172 17.81 15.93 -0.35
N GLN A 173 17.83 14.62 -0.66
CA GLN A 173 19.05 13.86 -0.99
C GLN A 173 19.49 14.04 -2.47
N SER A 174 18.70 14.70 -3.29
CA SER A 174 19.08 14.97 -4.68
C SER A 174 20.19 16.03 -4.76
N PRO A 175 21.08 15.95 -5.75
CA PRO A 175 22.09 16.99 -6.00
C PRO A 175 21.50 18.40 -6.21
N ASP A 176 20.30 18.48 -6.78
CA ASP A 176 19.52 19.71 -6.93
C ASP A 176 18.06 19.46 -6.45
N PRO A 177 17.76 19.74 -5.17
CA PRO A 177 16.43 19.53 -4.62
C PRO A 177 15.34 20.38 -5.28
N VAL A 178 15.68 21.57 -5.75
CA VAL A 178 14.72 22.46 -6.42
C VAL A 178 14.30 21.89 -7.77
N GLN A 179 15.27 21.47 -8.57
CA GLN A 179 14.99 20.84 -9.85
C GLN A 179 14.30 19.48 -9.66
N ALA A 180 14.77 18.65 -8.73
CA ALA A 180 14.14 17.36 -8.43
C ALA A 180 12.66 17.52 -8.07
N LYS A 181 12.30 18.51 -7.26
CA LYS A 181 10.90 18.81 -6.93
C LYS A 181 10.09 19.16 -8.18
N LYS A 182 10.62 20.00 -9.05
CA LYS A 182 9.97 20.39 -10.33
C LYS A 182 9.77 19.16 -11.21
N ASP A 183 10.78 18.30 -11.33
CA ASP A 183 10.74 17.08 -12.15
C ASP A 183 9.69 16.09 -11.62
N PHE A 184 9.58 15.95 -10.29
CA PHE A 184 8.53 15.12 -9.68
C PHE A 184 7.13 15.67 -9.98
N ILE A 185 6.92 16.98 -9.88
CA ILE A 185 5.64 17.62 -10.17
C ILE A 185 5.29 17.48 -11.66
N ALA A 186 6.26 17.71 -12.55
CA ALA A 186 6.06 17.64 -14.00
C ALA A 186 5.66 16.25 -14.52
N ARG A 187 5.84 15.20 -13.73
CA ARG A 187 5.37 13.84 -14.09
C ARG A 187 3.85 13.71 -14.15
N GLN A 188 3.15 14.54 -13.39
CA GLN A 188 1.70 14.56 -13.33
C GLN A 188 1.15 15.70 -14.22
N PRO A 189 0.33 15.38 -15.26
CA PRO A 189 -0.36 16.39 -16.08
C PRO A 189 -1.20 17.40 -15.28
N MET A 190 -1.71 17.03 -14.11
CA MET A 190 -2.42 17.94 -13.19
C MET A 190 -1.49 19.02 -12.58
N GLY A 191 -0.17 18.98 -12.79
CA GLY A 191 0.77 20.01 -12.35
C GLY A 191 1.02 20.08 -10.85
N ARG A 192 0.68 19.03 -10.10
CA ARG A 192 0.92 18.94 -8.65
C ARG A 192 1.16 17.48 -8.20
N LEU A 193 1.66 17.33 -7.00
CA LEU A 193 1.70 16.04 -6.33
C LEU A 193 0.30 15.67 -5.81
N GLY A 194 0.03 14.39 -5.71
CA GLY A 194 -1.11 13.88 -4.94
C GLY A 194 -0.87 14.05 -3.44
N THR A 195 -1.94 13.97 -2.66
CA THR A 195 -1.88 13.93 -1.19
C THR A 195 -2.16 12.52 -0.67
N ALA A 196 -1.77 12.25 0.56
CA ALA A 196 -2.07 10.97 1.20
C ALA A 196 -3.59 10.79 1.42
N GLU A 197 -4.31 11.88 1.60
CA GLU A 197 -5.77 11.93 1.76
C GLU A 197 -6.50 11.56 0.48
N GLU A 198 -5.98 11.95 -0.70
CA GLU A 198 -6.54 11.53 -2.00
C GLU A 198 -6.42 10.01 -2.22
N ILE A 199 -5.34 9.40 -1.73
CA ILE A 199 -5.20 7.94 -1.74
C ILE A 199 -6.13 7.29 -0.70
N ALA A 200 -6.27 7.90 0.48
CA ALA A 200 -7.17 7.41 1.53
C ALA A 200 -8.64 7.45 1.08
N ALA A 201 -9.07 8.46 0.33
CA ALA A 201 -10.42 8.54 -0.22
C ALA A 201 -10.76 7.34 -1.13
N MET A 202 -9.83 6.92 -2.00
CA MET A 202 -10.00 5.71 -2.79
C MET A 202 -10.03 4.45 -1.92
N ALA A 203 -9.24 4.40 -0.83
CA ALA A 203 -9.26 3.28 0.09
C ALA A 203 -10.60 3.18 0.83
N ILE A 204 -11.21 4.30 1.23
CA ILE A 204 -12.56 4.34 1.83
C ILE A 204 -13.58 3.76 0.85
N TYR A 205 -13.61 4.23 -0.40
CA TYR A 205 -14.51 3.68 -1.42
C TYR A 205 -14.34 2.16 -1.58
N LEU A 206 -13.11 1.67 -1.66
CA LEU A 206 -12.83 0.24 -1.84
C LEU A 206 -13.13 -0.60 -0.59
N ALA A 207 -13.15 0.00 0.59
CA ALA A 207 -13.53 -0.66 1.83
C ALA A 207 -15.05 -0.77 2.00
N GLY A 208 -15.77 0.27 1.58
CA GLY A 208 -17.21 0.45 1.81
C GLY A 208 -18.12 -0.38 0.91
N ASP A 209 -19.42 -0.29 1.22
CA ASP A 209 -20.48 -1.02 0.53
C ASP A 209 -20.75 -0.44 -0.88
N GLU A 210 -20.31 0.78 -1.17
CA GLU A 210 -20.40 1.40 -2.50
C GLU A 210 -19.57 0.65 -3.55
N SER A 211 -18.60 -0.18 -3.11
CA SER A 211 -17.73 -0.95 -4.00
C SER A 211 -18.01 -2.45 -4.04
N THR A 212 -19.20 -2.91 -3.64
CA THR A 212 -19.57 -4.34 -3.60
C THR A 212 -19.48 -5.06 -4.94
N PHE A 213 -19.58 -4.34 -6.06
CA PHE A 213 -19.41 -4.90 -7.41
C PHE A 213 -18.01 -4.66 -7.99
N THR A 214 -17.01 -4.33 -7.13
CA THR A 214 -15.66 -3.93 -7.53
C THR A 214 -14.63 -4.88 -6.94
N THR A 215 -14.04 -5.76 -7.77
CA THR A 215 -12.98 -6.70 -7.35
C THR A 215 -12.03 -6.99 -8.50
N GLY A 216 -10.78 -7.35 -8.19
CA GLY A 216 -9.73 -7.68 -9.16
C GLY A 216 -9.17 -6.50 -9.96
N ASN A 217 -9.50 -5.27 -9.59
CA ASN A 217 -9.13 -4.06 -10.32
C ASN A 217 -7.94 -3.34 -9.70
N THR A 218 -7.29 -2.53 -10.55
CA THR A 218 -6.24 -1.57 -10.15
C THR A 218 -6.70 -0.17 -10.50
N PHE A 219 -6.76 0.69 -9.49
CA PHE A 219 -7.24 2.07 -9.61
C PHE A 219 -6.06 3.04 -9.60
N SER A 220 -5.84 3.70 -10.73
CA SER A 220 -4.83 4.78 -10.80
C SER A 220 -5.34 6.03 -10.11
N VAL A 221 -4.56 6.54 -9.14
CA VAL A 221 -4.77 7.84 -8.48
C VAL A 221 -3.48 8.62 -8.67
N ASP A 222 -3.29 9.21 -9.84
CA ASP A 222 -1.96 9.55 -10.34
C ASP A 222 -1.83 10.94 -11.00
N GLY A 223 -2.88 11.75 -10.96
CA GLY A 223 -2.88 13.08 -11.58
C GLY A 223 -2.69 13.07 -13.10
N GLY A 224 -3.11 11.98 -13.76
CA GLY A 224 -3.01 11.80 -15.22
C GLY A 224 -1.66 11.23 -15.67
N MET A 225 -0.86 10.67 -14.79
CA MET A 225 0.50 10.21 -15.11
C MET A 225 0.53 9.01 -16.08
N THR A 226 -0.59 8.25 -16.15
CA THR A 226 -0.74 7.07 -17.02
C THR A 226 -1.49 7.33 -18.32
N ILE A 227 -1.97 8.52 -18.57
CA ILE A 227 -2.61 8.91 -19.84
C ILE A 227 -1.62 9.54 -20.80
#